data_34a4624238ef7fbbc3ea57f434763fdd
#
_entry.id   34a4624238ef7fbbc3ea57f434763fdd
#
_cell.length_a   1.000
_cell.length_b   1.000
_cell.length_c   1.000
_cell.angle_alpha   90.00
_cell.angle_beta   90.00
_cell.angle_gamma   90.00
#
_symmetry.space_group_name_H-M   'P 1'
#
loop_
_entity.id
_entity.type
_entity.pdbx_description
1 polymer ?
#
loop_
_entity_poly.entity_id
_entity_poly.type
_entity_poly.pdbx_seq_one_letter_code
_entity_poly.pdbx_strand_id
1 'polypeptide(L)'
;GLVGSEMCIRDRSAADPSIDIVSPEDGSTLFSGNVTIEFLVADFVVGAAGESADGHIHYALDGNDPVMHYSTDPISLTGLTEGEHTFSIWLVDNNHADLDPFAGDDISFTVSDEVAVTSIYDIQFVSDPDADDASPFNGQEVTIHGVVTAEFWGSDQYRYMFVQDAEGPWNGIVCFEYDGWHNFSWVDVSGNAHPGPAEGDEVTLTGTIEEYYNLTELTSVSSGVVHGEADEMINPSLIA
;
A
#
# COMPACT_ATOMS: atom_id res chain seq x y z
N GLY A 1 70.95 -11.67 15.42
CA GLY A 1 69.91 -10.69 15.62
C GLY A 1 68.61 -11.12 15.00
N LEU A 2 67.65 -11.55 15.82
CA LEU A 2 66.29 -11.84 15.40
C LEU A 2 65.52 -10.50 15.39
N VAL A 3 65.14 -10.06 14.23
CA VAL A 3 64.21 -8.90 14.08
C VAL A 3 62.78 -9.46 14.25
N GLY A 4 62.20 -9.15 15.39
CA GLY A 4 60.79 -9.45 15.63
C GLY A 4 59.94 -8.67 14.63
N SER A 5 59.15 -9.38 13.84
CA SER A 5 58.06 -8.82 13.04
C SER A 5 56.91 -8.46 14.00
N GLU A 6 56.84 -7.17 14.35
CA GLU A 6 55.61 -6.68 14.97
C GLU A 6 54.50 -6.72 13.94
N MET A 7 53.64 -7.72 14.11
CA MET A 7 52.35 -7.82 13.40
C MET A 7 51.50 -6.67 13.94
N CYS A 8 51.45 -5.56 13.20
CA CYS A 8 50.44 -4.52 13.43
C CYS A 8 49.08 -5.15 13.26
N ILE A 9 48.44 -5.56 14.35
CA ILE A 9 46.99 -5.74 14.41
C ILE A 9 46.44 -4.33 14.15
N ARG A 10 45.95 -4.10 12.95
CA ARG A 10 45.10 -2.95 12.70
C ARG A 10 43.90 -3.14 13.61
N ASP A 11 43.87 -2.34 14.66
CA ASP A 11 42.67 -2.12 15.44
C ASP A 11 41.63 -1.61 14.45
N ARG A 12 40.68 -2.46 14.08
CA ARG A 12 39.46 -2.05 13.39
C ARG A 12 38.74 -1.23 14.44
N SER A 13 38.72 0.10 14.33
CA SER A 13 37.78 0.89 15.08
C SER A 13 36.39 0.22 14.82
N ALA A 14 35.74 -0.21 15.88
CA ALA A 14 34.38 -0.66 15.77
C ALA A 14 33.62 0.47 15.05
N ALA A 15 32.81 0.12 14.06
CA ALA A 15 31.92 1.09 13.45
C ALA A 15 30.95 1.58 14.53
N ASP A 16 30.54 2.84 14.46
CA ASP A 16 29.55 3.36 15.40
C ASP A 16 28.22 2.61 15.21
N PRO A 17 27.50 2.30 16.30
CA PRO A 17 26.16 1.71 16.21
C PRO A 17 25.23 2.54 15.33
N SER A 18 24.40 1.88 14.51
CA SER A 18 23.34 2.54 13.75
C SER A 18 22.03 1.77 13.78
N ILE A 19 20.95 2.50 13.56
CA ILE A 19 19.61 1.98 13.30
C ILE A 19 18.99 2.79 12.19
N ASP A 20 18.49 2.11 11.16
CA ASP A 20 17.98 2.74 9.95
C ASP A 20 16.61 2.12 9.62
N ILE A 21 15.57 2.94 9.40
CA ILE A 21 14.25 2.49 8.98
C ILE A 21 14.31 2.14 7.49
N VAL A 22 13.78 0.96 7.14
CA VAL A 22 13.75 0.44 5.76
C VAL A 22 12.37 0.58 5.16
N SER A 23 11.32 0.42 5.97
CA SER A 23 9.92 0.51 5.54
C SER A 23 9.05 0.97 6.70
N PRO A 24 8.04 1.82 6.44
CA PRO A 24 7.74 2.47 5.16
C PRO A 24 8.78 3.53 4.77
N GLU A 25 8.79 3.94 3.48
CA GLU A 25 9.62 5.06 3.02
C GLU A 25 9.16 6.37 3.65
N ASP A 26 10.11 7.27 3.97
CA ASP A 26 9.80 8.60 4.48
C ASP A 26 8.93 9.40 3.48
N GLY A 27 7.86 10.03 3.96
CA GLY A 27 6.88 10.76 3.18
C GLY A 27 5.87 9.88 2.42
N SER A 28 5.84 8.56 2.62
CA SER A 28 4.92 7.65 1.92
C SER A 28 3.46 7.82 2.37
N THR A 29 2.52 7.47 1.48
CA THR A 29 1.10 7.33 1.81
C THR A 29 0.72 5.86 1.92
N LEU A 30 0.10 5.49 3.03
CA LEU A 30 -0.30 4.13 3.36
C LEU A 30 -1.82 4.06 3.44
N PHE A 31 -2.41 3.03 2.83
CA PHE A 31 -3.87 2.84 2.76
C PHE A 31 -4.37 1.83 3.81
N SER A 32 -3.70 1.80 4.96
CA SER A 32 -4.06 0.96 6.10
C SER A 32 -3.62 1.60 7.40
N GLY A 33 -4.48 1.63 8.38
CA GLY A 33 -4.14 2.00 9.75
C GLY A 33 -3.30 0.94 10.49
N ASN A 34 -2.97 -0.17 9.84
CA ASN A 34 -2.04 -1.18 10.36
C ASN A 34 -0.72 -1.08 9.58
N VAL A 35 0.34 -0.65 10.25
CA VAL A 35 1.64 -0.36 9.64
C VAL A 35 2.72 -1.20 10.31
N THR A 36 3.57 -1.83 9.49
CA THR A 36 4.75 -2.54 9.99
C THR A 36 5.99 -1.72 9.70
N ILE A 37 6.74 -1.40 10.75
CA ILE A 37 8.03 -0.70 10.65
C ILE A 37 9.13 -1.74 10.57
N GLU A 38 9.82 -1.79 9.42
CA GLU A 38 11.02 -2.59 9.22
C GLU A 38 12.25 -1.71 9.36
N PHE A 39 13.27 -2.21 10.05
CA PHE A 39 14.50 -1.47 10.32
C PHE A 39 15.71 -2.41 10.37
N LEU A 40 16.88 -1.85 10.22
CA LEU A 40 18.16 -2.54 10.34
C LEU A 40 18.98 -1.94 11.47
N VAL A 41 19.62 -2.81 12.26
CA VAL A 41 20.57 -2.41 13.30
C VAL A 41 21.95 -2.93 12.91
N ALA A 42 22.97 -2.08 13.03
CA ALA A 42 24.35 -2.46 12.80
C ALA A 42 25.23 -2.10 14.01
N ASP A 43 26.25 -2.93 14.23
CA ASP A 43 27.27 -2.77 15.26
C ASP A 43 26.74 -2.57 16.69
N PHE A 44 25.55 -3.16 16.99
CA PHE A 44 24.87 -3.10 18.29
C PHE A 44 24.07 -4.38 18.57
N VAL A 45 24.19 -4.95 19.72
CA VAL A 45 23.45 -6.14 20.16
C VAL A 45 22.23 -5.72 20.95
N VAL A 46 21.05 -5.84 20.34
CA VAL A 46 19.75 -5.53 20.95
C VAL A 46 19.31 -6.66 21.87
N GLY A 47 18.85 -6.32 23.08
CA GLY A 47 18.30 -7.29 24.01
C GLY A 47 17.94 -6.68 25.36
N ALA A 48 17.44 -7.51 26.28
CA ALA A 48 17.08 -7.08 27.63
C ALA A 48 18.30 -6.94 28.55
N ALA A 49 18.20 -6.04 29.52
CA ALA A 49 19.22 -5.87 30.53
C ALA A 49 19.47 -7.19 31.30
N GLY A 50 20.74 -7.61 31.40
CA GLY A 50 21.14 -8.88 32.00
C GLY A 50 21.38 -9.99 30.99
N GLU A 51 21.03 -9.82 29.73
CA GLU A 51 21.51 -10.58 28.58
C GLU A 51 22.83 -10.00 28.10
N SER A 52 23.55 -10.69 27.22
CA SER A 52 24.80 -10.16 26.66
C SER A 52 24.51 -9.10 25.58
N ALA A 53 23.63 -8.14 25.90
CA ALA A 53 23.19 -7.09 25.00
C ALA A 53 23.86 -5.75 25.36
N ASP A 54 24.12 -4.94 24.33
CA ASP A 54 24.65 -3.58 24.51
C ASP A 54 23.56 -2.64 25.04
N GLY A 55 22.29 -2.90 24.67
CA GLY A 55 21.13 -2.15 25.09
C GLY A 55 19.87 -2.58 24.32
N HIS A 56 18.93 -1.67 24.12
CA HIS A 56 17.69 -1.93 23.45
C HIS A 56 17.25 -0.74 22.58
N ILE A 57 16.12 -0.94 21.91
CA ILE A 57 15.52 0.07 21.03
C ILE A 57 14.45 0.84 21.80
N HIS A 58 14.44 2.14 21.66
CA HIS A 58 13.28 2.99 21.94
C HIS A 58 12.63 3.43 20.63
N TYR A 59 11.31 3.53 20.62
CA TYR A 59 10.58 4.17 19.53
C TYR A 59 9.44 5.03 20.06
N ALA A 60 9.06 6.03 19.32
CA ALA A 60 7.94 6.91 19.62
C ALA A 60 7.09 7.15 18.37
N LEU A 61 5.78 7.12 18.52
CA LEU A 61 4.80 7.48 17.49
C LEU A 61 4.19 8.82 17.88
N ASP A 62 4.15 9.77 16.93
CA ASP A 62 3.53 11.10 17.07
C ASP A 62 4.02 11.88 18.29
N GLY A 63 5.29 11.70 18.65
CA GLY A 63 5.90 12.36 19.81
C GLY A 63 5.36 11.92 21.18
N ASN A 64 4.68 10.78 21.24
CA ASN A 64 4.25 10.17 22.50
C ASN A 64 5.45 9.63 23.31
N ASP A 65 5.18 9.18 24.53
CA ASP A 65 6.20 8.58 25.40
C ASP A 65 6.87 7.38 24.70
N PRO A 66 8.20 7.22 24.84
CA PRO A 66 8.93 6.13 24.23
C PRO A 66 8.45 4.74 24.68
N VAL A 67 8.37 3.83 23.73
CA VAL A 67 8.12 2.41 23.93
C VAL A 67 9.42 1.64 23.77
N MET A 68 9.69 0.70 24.67
CA MET A 68 10.88 -0.16 24.64
C MET A 68 10.65 -1.37 23.76
N HIS A 69 11.63 -1.67 22.91
CA HIS A 69 11.63 -2.85 22.04
C HIS A 69 12.98 -3.58 22.19
N TYR A 70 12.92 -4.88 22.49
CA TYR A 70 14.08 -5.68 22.91
C TYR A 70 14.53 -6.71 21.87
N SER A 71 14.05 -6.59 20.65
CA SER A 71 14.44 -7.48 19.54
C SER A 71 14.70 -6.65 18.26
N THR A 72 15.20 -7.31 17.23
CA THR A 72 15.31 -6.75 15.88
C THR A 72 14.14 -7.16 14.97
N ASP A 73 13.07 -7.70 15.57
CA ASP A 73 11.84 -8.01 14.83
C ASP A 73 11.11 -6.72 14.43
N PRO A 74 10.40 -6.69 13.31
CA PRO A 74 9.60 -5.54 12.90
C PRO A 74 8.60 -5.09 13.95
N ILE A 75 8.37 -3.77 14.05
CA ILE A 75 7.40 -3.18 14.97
C ILE A 75 6.06 -3.05 14.25
N SER A 76 4.99 -3.61 14.84
CA SER A 76 3.64 -3.51 14.30
C SER A 76 2.85 -2.42 15.02
N LEU A 77 2.46 -1.39 14.28
CA LEU A 77 1.54 -0.33 14.70
C LEU A 77 0.14 -0.71 14.22
N THR A 78 -0.88 -0.56 15.06
CA THR A 78 -2.25 -0.94 14.72
C THR A 78 -3.24 0.14 15.09
N GLY A 79 -4.27 0.34 14.26
CA GLY A 79 -5.36 1.27 14.55
C GLY A 79 -4.93 2.74 14.47
N LEU A 80 -3.96 3.05 13.59
CA LEU A 80 -3.62 4.44 13.30
C LEU A 80 -4.81 5.14 12.63
N THR A 81 -5.03 6.38 13.01
CA THR A 81 -6.08 7.20 12.40
C THR A 81 -5.62 7.76 11.06
N GLU A 82 -6.55 8.16 10.23
CA GLU A 82 -6.24 8.94 9.02
C GLU A 82 -5.49 10.23 9.38
N GLY A 83 -4.49 10.57 8.56
CA GLY A 83 -3.67 11.75 8.71
C GLY A 83 -2.16 11.46 8.70
N GLU A 84 -1.38 12.51 8.92
CA GLU A 84 0.07 12.44 9.01
C GLU A 84 0.50 11.88 10.37
N HIS A 85 1.43 10.92 10.34
CA HIS A 85 2.06 10.31 11.49
C HIS A 85 3.57 10.48 11.41
N THR A 86 4.21 10.60 12.57
CA THR A 86 5.67 10.61 12.69
C THR A 86 6.13 9.43 13.53
N PHE A 87 7.18 8.76 13.10
CA PHE A 87 7.75 7.64 13.82
C PHE A 87 9.26 7.85 13.99
N SER A 88 9.73 7.79 15.23
CA SER A 88 11.14 7.90 15.58
C SER A 88 11.62 6.63 16.26
N ILE A 89 12.82 6.18 15.96
CA ILE A 89 13.45 4.98 16.53
C ILE A 89 14.90 5.29 16.87
N TRP A 90 15.40 4.82 18.03
CA TRP A 90 16.79 5.03 18.43
C TRP A 90 17.30 3.95 19.37
N LEU A 91 18.63 3.83 19.45
CA LEU A 91 19.31 2.92 20.34
C LEU A 91 19.62 3.59 21.67
N VAL A 92 19.42 2.85 22.75
CA VAL A 92 19.79 3.27 24.13
C VAL A 92 20.60 2.18 24.80
N ASP A 93 21.45 2.59 25.74
CA ASP A 93 22.18 1.65 26.60
C ASP A 93 21.26 0.92 27.61
N ASN A 94 21.83 0.01 28.39
CA ASN A 94 21.10 -0.73 29.44
C ASN A 94 20.61 0.15 30.60
N ASN A 95 20.98 1.43 30.67
CA ASN A 95 20.52 2.41 31.64
C ASN A 95 19.51 3.41 31.05
N HIS A 96 19.03 3.16 29.83
CA HIS A 96 18.15 4.05 29.04
C HIS A 96 18.79 5.41 28.68
N ALA A 97 20.12 5.47 28.61
CA ALA A 97 20.81 6.64 28.10
C ALA A 97 21.00 6.52 26.58
N ASP A 98 20.77 7.64 25.88
CA ASP A 98 21.06 7.74 24.46
C ASP A 98 22.54 7.48 24.21
N LEU A 99 22.87 6.89 23.07
CA LEU A 99 24.25 6.64 22.69
C LEU A 99 24.96 7.95 22.30
N ASP A 100 26.30 7.99 22.45
CA ASP A 100 27.16 9.08 21.99
C ASP A 100 28.26 8.49 21.10
N PRO A 101 28.23 8.69 19.77
CA PRO A 101 27.25 9.49 19.03
C PRO A 101 25.83 8.90 19.05
N PHE A 102 24.81 9.77 18.91
CA PHE A 102 23.41 9.37 18.83
C PHE A 102 23.17 8.46 17.63
N ALA A 103 22.44 7.37 17.85
CA ALA A 103 22.08 6.39 16.82
C ALA A 103 20.55 6.29 16.76
N GLY A 104 19.94 6.90 15.77
CA GLY A 104 18.50 6.92 15.59
C GLY A 104 18.11 7.37 14.20
N ASP A 105 16.86 7.11 13.82
CA ASP A 105 16.25 7.47 12.55
C ASP A 105 14.80 7.90 12.76
N ASP A 106 14.26 8.71 11.87
CA ASP A 106 12.88 9.18 11.91
C ASP A 106 12.28 9.26 10.52
N ILE A 107 10.98 8.96 10.43
CA ILE A 107 10.19 9.08 9.22
C ILE A 107 8.86 9.75 9.52
N SER A 108 8.26 10.33 8.49
CA SER A 108 6.86 10.71 8.44
C SER A 108 6.14 9.85 7.40
N PHE A 109 4.87 9.54 7.61
CA PHE A 109 4.02 8.89 6.63
C PHE A 109 2.56 9.34 6.84
N THR A 110 1.77 9.26 5.78
CA THR A 110 0.34 9.58 5.85
C THR A 110 -0.46 8.29 5.81
N VAL A 111 -1.37 8.10 6.76
CA VAL A 111 -2.42 7.09 6.65
C VAL A 111 -3.61 7.74 5.96
N SER A 112 -4.10 7.13 4.90
CA SER A 112 -5.24 7.62 4.13
C SER A 112 -6.26 6.50 3.95
N ASP A 113 -7.53 6.84 4.07
CA ASP A 113 -8.63 5.97 3.68
C ASP A 113 -8.84 6.00 2.15
N GLU A 114 -8.27 7.01 1.49
CA GLU A 114 -8.34 7.12 0.04
C GLU A 114 -7.40 6.10 -0.60
N VAL A 115 -7.97 5.06 -1.14
CA VAL A 115 -7.25 4.12 -1.99
C VAL A 115 -6.75 4.86 -3.24
N ALA A 116 -5.47 4.71 -3.57
CA ALA A 116 -4.93 5.31 -4.80
C ALA A 116 -5.73 4.79 -6.01
N VAL A 117 -6.47 5.68 -6.66
CA VAL A 117 -7.32 5.35 -7.81
C VAL A 117 -6.55 5.62 -9.09
N THR A 118 -6.55 4.64 -9.99
CA THR A 118 -6.05 4.80 -11.35
C THR A 118 -7.19 5.26 -12.25
N SER A 119 -7.00 6.35 -12.98
CA SER A 119 -7.99 6.84 -13.96
C SER A 119 -8.29 5.78 -15.01
N ILE A 120 -9.57 5.58 -15.31
CA ILE A 120 -9.99 4.66 -16.38
C ILE A 120 -9.44 5.14 -17.73
N TYR A 121 -9.35 6.46 -17.91
CA TYR A 121 -8.70 7.03 -19.10
C TYR A 121 -7.25 6.56 -19.26
N ASP A 122 -6.44 6.60 -18.21
CA ASP A 122 -5.04 6.18 -18.28
C ASP A 122 -4.90 4.67 -18.54
N ILE A 123 -5.84 3.87 -18.03
CA ILE A 123 -5.90 2.43 -18.30
C ILE A 123 -6.24 2.14 -19.74
N GLN A 124 -7.21 2.85 -20.32
CA GLN A 124 -7.77 2.58 -21.65
C GLN A 124 -7.01 3.25 -22.77
N PHE A 125 -6.42 4.44 -22.53
CA PHE A 125 -5.84 5.25 -23.60
C PHE A 125 -4.56 4.65 -24.17
N VAL A 126 -4.58 4.42 -25.48
CA VAL A 126 -3.43 3.99 -26.27
C VAL A 126 -3.17 5.01 -27.37
N SER A 127 -1.94 5.51 -27.46
CA SER A 127 -1.58 6.60 -28.38
C SER A 127 -1.53 6.19 -29.86
N ASP A 128 -1.32 4.90 -30.14
CA ASP A 128 -1.26 4.33 -31.49
C ASP A 128 -1.90 2.92 -31.49
N PRO A 129 -3.24 2.83 -31.49
CA PRO A 129 -3.95 1.56 -31.43
C PRO A 129 -3.79 0.69 -32.69
N ASP A 130 -3.28 1.26 -33.81
CA ASP A 130 -2.95 0.49 -35.00
C ASP A 130 -1.65 -0.31 -34.84
N ALA A 131 -0.76 0.14 -33.95
CA ALA A 131 0.50 -0.52 -33.66
C ALA A 131 0.39 -1.52 -32.50
N ASP A 132 -0.27 -1.12 -31.41
CA ASP A 132 -0.54 -1.92 -30.24
C ASP A 132 -1.77 -1.33 -29.53
N ASP A 133 -2.82 -2.11 -29.37
CA ASP A 133 -4.07 -1.69 -28.73
C ASP A 133 -4.16 -2.11 -27.25
N ALA A 134 -3.14 -2.79 -26.73
CA ALA A 134 -3.12 -3.23 -25.35
C ALA A 134 -2.94 -2.06 -24.37
N SER A 135 -3.66 -2.14 -23.25
CA SER A 135 -3.51 -1.22 -22.14
C SER A 135 -2.08 -1.18 -21.60
N PRO A 136 -1.55 0.02 -21.27
CA PRO A 136 -0.26 0.14 -20.59
C PRO A 136 -0.26 -0.52 -19.20
N PHE A 137 -1.43 -0.85 -18.64
CA PHE A 137 -1.61 -1.52 -17.34
C PHE A 137 -1.87 -3.03 -17.47
N ASN A 138 -1.81 -3.62 -18.66
CA ASN A 138 -2.05 -5.05 -18.86
C ASN A 138 -1.20 -5.90 -17.92
N GLY A 139 -1.85 -6.78 -17.14
CA GLY A 139 -1.24 -7.64 -16.12
C GLY A 139 -0.97 -6.95 -14.77
N GLN A 140 -1.34 -5.69 -14.59
CA GLN A 140 -1.17 -4.96 -13.34
C GLN A 140 -2.47 -4.96 -12.52
N GLU A 141 -2.33 -5.03 -11.20
CA GLU A 141 -3.41 -4.75 -10.27
C GLU A 141 -3.59 -3.24 -10.15
N VAL A 142 -4.82 -2.77 -10.29
CA VAL A 142 -5.20 -1.37 -10.15
C VAL A 142 -6.46 -1.23 -9.32
N THR A 143 -6.66 -0.05 -8.76
CA THR A 143 -7.95 0.34 -8.19
C THR A 143 -8.56 1.42 -9.05
N ILE A 144 -9.82 1.23 -9.43
CA ILE A 144 -10.63 2.22 -10.16
C ILE A 144 -11.77 2.71 -9.27
N HIS A 145 -12.24 3.93 -9.55
CA HIS A 145 -13.42 4.52 -8.94
C HIS A 145 -14.30 5.09 -10.05
N GLY A 146 -15.61 4.91 -9.96
CA GLY A 146 -16.52 5.42 -10.96
C GLY A 146 -17.96 4.98 -10.75
N VAL A 147 -18.81 5.32 -11.68
CA VAL A 147 -20.25 5.03 -11.66
C VAL A 147 -20.56 3.82 -12.52
N VAL A 148 -21.39 2.92 -12.02
CA VAL A 148 -21.94 1.78 -12.78
C VAL A 148 -22.93 2.31 -13.82
N THR A 149 -22.57 2.25 -15.10
CA THR A 149 -23.39 2.78 -16.20
C THR A 149 -24.23 1.73 -16.89
N ALA A 150 -23.90 0.46 -16.73
CA ALA A 150 -24.71 -0.65 -17.21
C ALA A 150 -24.34 -1.96 -16.51
N GLU A 151 -25.31 -2.84 -16.42
CA GLU A 151 -25.17 -4.22 -15.97
C GLU A 151 -25.68 -5.18 -17.04
N PHE A 152 -24.95 -6.24 -17.29
CA PHE A 152 -25.39 -7.28 -18.22
C PHE A 152 -25.77 -8.55 -17.46
N TRP A 153 -27.06 -8.79 -17.35
CA TRP A 153 -27.65 -10.04 -16.87
C TRP A 153 -27.64 -11.08 -18.01
N GLY A 154 -26.54 -11.83 -18.12
CA GLY A 154 -26.54 -13.03 -18.98
C GLY A 154 -27.44 -14.10 -18.39
N SER A 155 -27.97 -14.99 -19.25
CA SER A 155 -29.05 -15.97 -18.90
C SER A 155 -28.73 -16.91 -17.74
N ASP A 156 -27.48 -17.03 -17.31
CA ASP A 156 -27.09 -17.98 -16.28
C ASP A 156 -26.18 -17.37 -15.17
N GLN A 157 -25.50 -16.25 -15.41
CA GLN A 157 -24.66 -15.58 -14.42
C GLN A 157 -24.34 -14.16 -14.88
N TYR A 158 -24.68 -13.21 -14.05
CA TYR A 158 -24.27 -11.81 -14.15
C TYR A 158 -22.75 -11.69 -14.02
N ARG A 159 -22.06 -11.38 -15.11
CA ARG A 159 -20.59 -11.41 -15.17
C ARG A 159 -19.97 -10.10 -15.62
N TYR A 160 -20.73 -9.24 -16.28
CA TYR A 160 -20.25 -7.99 -16.83
C TYR A 160 -20.90 -6.81 -16.14
N MET A 161 -20.08 -5.85 -15.80
CA MET A 161 -20.48 -4.56 -15.29
C MET A 161 -19.64 -3.49 -16.01
N PHE A 162 -20.23 -2.36 -16.33
CA PHE A 162 -19.57 -1.25 -17.00
C PHE A 162 -19.43 -0.09 -16.02
N VAL A 163 -18.21 0.38 -15.83
CA VAL A 163 -17.89 1.48 -14.93
C VAL A 163 -17.27 2.62 -15.72
N GLN A 164 -17.71 3.85 -15.46
CA GLN A 164 -17.14 5.07 -16.03
C GLN A 164 -16.74 6.05 -14.93
N ASP A 165 -15.61 6.72 -15.09
CA ASP A 165 -15.12 7.76 -14.17
C ASP A 165 -15.32 9.18 -14.70
N ALA A 166 -15.61 9.35 -16.00
CA ALA A 166 -15.92 10.65 -16.61
C ALA A 166 -16.71 10.48 -17.91
N GLU A 167 -17.20 11.61 -18.44
CA GLU A 167 -17.77 11.65 -19.79
C GLU A 167 -16.66 11.63 -20.87
N GLY A 168 -16.97 11.07 -22.02
CA GLY A 168 -16.06 11.06 -23.18
C GLY A 168 -15.43 9.70 -23.46
N PRO A 169 -14.70 9.56 -24.57
CA PRO A 169 -14.06 8.32 -24.95
C PRO A 169 -12.94 7.96 -23.95
N TRP A 170 -12.66 6.67 -23.81
CA TRP A 170 -11.63 6.10 -22.94
C TRP A 170 -11.89 6.16 -21.42
N ASN A 171 -13.01 6.73 -20.98
CA ASN A 171 -13.36 6.86 -19.56
C ASN A 171 -14.28 5.75 -19.05
N GLY A 172 -14.44 4.66 -19.81
CA GLY A 172 -15.23 3.50 -19.43
C GLY A 172 -14.47 2.21 -19.56
N ILE A 173 -14.70 1.28 -18.63
CA ILE A 173 -14.09 -0.04 -18.61
C ILE A 173 -15.14 -1.11 -18.34
N VAL A 174 -14.95 -2.27 -18.95
CA VAL A 174 -15.69 -3.48 -18.63
C VAL A 174 -15.04 -4.15 -17.41
N CYS A 175 -15.85 -4.49 -16.42
CA CYS A 175 -15.43 -5.27 -15.27
C CYS A 175 -16.04 -6.66 -15.38
N PHE A 176 -15.21 -7.69 -15.34
CA PHE A 176 -15.62 -9.08 -15.52
C PHE A 176 -15.29 -9.90 -14.28
N GLU A 177 -16.30 -10.64 -13.76
CA GLU A 177 -16.12 -11.58 -12.65
C GLU A 177 -16.52 -12.99 -13.08
N TYR A 178 -15.53 -13.91 -13.03
CA TYR A 178 -15.71 -15.28 -13.55
C TYR A 178 -16.82 -16.06 -12.85
N ASP A 179 -16.91 -15.95 -11.54
CA ASP A 179 -17.93 -16.61 -10.72
C ASP A 179 -19.27 -15.84 -10.67
N GLY A 180 -19.30 -14.66 -11.32
CA GLY A 180 -20.43 -13.75 -11.37
C GLY A 180 -20.54 -12.84 -10.15
N TRP A 181 -20.92 -11.60 -10.40
CA TRP A 181 -21.01 -10.54 -9.39
C TRP A 181 -21.95 -10.86 -8.21
N HIS A 182 -22.92 -11.75 -8.40
CA HIS A 182 -23.83 -12.21 -7.35
C HIS A 182 -23.13 -13.07 -6.27
N ASN A 183 -21.97 -13.64 -6.57
CA ASN A 183 -21.14 -14.38 -5.62
C ASN A 183 -20.01 -13.51 -5.04
N PHE A 184 -19.83 -12.31 -5.56
CA PHE A 184 -18.79 -11.39 -5.09
C PHE A 184 -19.19 -10.79 -3.73
N SER A 185 -18.20 -10.61 -2.86
CA SER A 185 -18.42 -10.07 -1.52
C SER A 185 -18.29 -8.55 -1.52
N TRP A 186 -19.39 -7.87 -1.77
CA TRP A 186 -19.46 -6.41 -1.72
C TRP A 186 -19.56 -5.90 -0.29
N VAL A 187 -18.96 -4.73 -0.07
CA VAL A 187 -19.12 -3.97 1.18
C VAL A 187 -19.58 -2.54 0.89
N ASP A 188 -20.20 -1.90 1.89
CA ASP A 188 -20.45 -0.45 1.88
C ASP A 188 -19.21 0.31 2.40
N VAL A 189 -19.25 1.64 2.37
CA VAL A 189 -18.17 2.53 2.86
C VAL A 189 -17.87 2.35 4.36
N SER A 190 -18.72 1.68 5.10
CA SER A 190 -18.53 1.34 6.52
C SER A 190 -17.98 -0.07 6.71
N GLY A 191 -17.74 -0.81 5.61
CA GLY A 191 -17.27 -2.19 5.64
C GLY A 191 -18.35 -3.24 5.94
N ASN A 192 -19.65 -2.87 5.93
CA ASN A 192 -20.73 -3.83 6.09
C ASN A 192 -21.04 -4.53 4.77
N ALA A 193 -21.51 -5.78 4.84
CA ALA A 193 -21.91 -6.54 3.65
C ALA A 193 -23.00 -5.81 2.85
N HIS A 194 -22.77 -5.68 1.52
CA HIS A 194 -23.68 -5.04 0.57
C HIS A 194 -24.15 -6.05 -0.48
N PRO A 195 -25.38 -5.95 -1.00
CA PRO A 195 -25.92 -6.91 -2.00
C PRO A 195 -25.25 -6.78 -3.39
N GLY A 196 -24.46 -5.74 -3.62
CA GLY A 196 -23.87 -5.34 -4.89
C GLY A 196 -24.44 -4.01 -5.39
N PRO A 197 -23.75 -3.35 -6.33
CA PRO A 197 -24.21 -2.07 -6.88
C PRO A 197 -25.36 -2.28 -7.86
N ALA A 198 -26.11 -1.20 -8.10
CA ALA A 198 -27.04 -1.05 -9.19
C ALA A 198 -26.54 -0.03 -10.22
N GLU A 199 -27.17 0.04 -11.39
CA GLU A 199 -26.91 1.11 -12.35
C GLU A 199 -27.16 2.47 -11.68
N GLY A 200 -26.18 3.36 -11.74
CA GLY A 200 -26.18 4.66 -11.08
C GLY A 200 -25.43 4.69 -9.77
N ASP A 201 -25.05 3.55 -9.20
CA ASP A 201 -24.23 3.52 -7.99
C ASP A 201 -22.76 3.82 -8.30
N GLU A 202 -22.14 4.53 -7.38
CA GLU A 202 -20.70 4.80 -7.36
C GLU A 202 -19.96 3.65 -6.67
N VAL A 203 -18.87 3.17 -7.29
CA VAL A 203 -18.11 2.03 -6.81
C VAL A 203 -16.61 2.28 -6.83
N THR A 204 -15.91 1.63 -5.91
CA THR A 204 -14.44 1.45 -5.96
C THR A 204 -14.14 -0.02 -6.12
N LEU A 205 -13.33 -0.38 -7.11
CA LEU A 205 -12.97 -1.76 -7.44
C LEU A 205 -11.44 -1.91 -7.54
N THR A 206 -10.91 -2.95 -6.92
CA THR A 206 -9.50 -3.35 -7.10
C THR A 206 -9.46 -4.68 -7.83
N GLY A 207 -8.69 -4.76 -8.92
CA GLY A 207 -8.57 -5.96 -9.73
C GLY A 207 -7.41 -5.87 -10.73
N THR A 208 -7.25 -6.89 -11.55
CA THR A 208 -6.20 -6.98 -12.56
C THR A 208 -6.70 -6.53 -13.92
N ILE A 209 -5.93 -5.73 -14.63
CA ILE A 209 -6.20 -5.38 -16.03
C ILE A 209 -5.74 -6.53 -16.92
N GLU A 210 -6.64 -7.02 -17.75
CA GLU A 210 -6.35 -8.05 -18.74
C GLU A 210 -6.89 -7.67 -20.12
N GLU A 211 -6.19 -8.15 -21.17
CA GLU A 211 -6.64 -8.02 -22.54
C GLU A 211 -7.33 -9.30 -23.00
N TYR A 212 -8.62 -9.20 -23.34
CA TYR A 212 -9.38 -10.31 -23.86
C TYR A 212 -9.95 -9.98 -25.25
N TYR A 213 -9.38 -10.59 -26.30
CA TYR A 213 -9.77 -10.33 -27.71
C TYR A 213 -9.80 -8.84 -28.08
N ASN A 214 -8.76 -8.09 -27.74
CA ASN A 214 -8.63 -6.64 -27.96
C ASN A 214 -9.67 -5.81 -27.16
N LEU A 215 -10.11 -6.32 -26.04
CA LEU A 215 -10.91 -5.60 -25.06
C LEU A 215 -10.18 -5.55 -23.74
N THR A 216 -9.88 -4.36 -23.28
CA THR A 216 -9.29 -4.14 -21.96
C THR A 216 -10.38 -4.32 -20.89
N GLU A 217 -10.17 -5.26 -19.97
CA GLU A 217 -11.10 -5.61 -18.91
C GLU A 217 -10.44 -5.49 -17.53
N LEU A 218 -11.21 -5.11 -16.51
CA LEU A 218 -10.85 -5.32 -15.11
C LEU A 218 -11.38 -6.67 -14.66
N THR A 219 -10.48 -7.57 -14.28
CA THR A 219 -10.79 -8.96 -13.91
C THR A 219 -10.19 -9.32 -12.54
N SER A 220 -10.45 -10.55 -12.08
CA SER A 220 -9.85 -11.06 -10.82
C SER A 220 -10.01 -10.07 -9.67
N VAL A 221 -11.23 -9.53 -9.53
CA VAL A 221 -11.51 -8.46 -8.57
C VAL A 221 -11.33 -8.96 -7.14
N SER A 222 -10.45 -8.30 -6.40
CA SER A 222 -10.08 -8.64 -5.02
C SER A 222 -10.86 -7.83 -3.98
N SER A 223 -11.35 -6.63 -4.35
CA SER A 223 -12.12 -5.75 -3.47
C SER A 223 -13.16 -4.96 -4.25
N GLY A 224 -14.34 -4.76 -3.65
CA GLY A 224 -15.42 -3.94 -4.19
C GLY A 224 -16.19 -3.21 -3.09
N VAL A 225 -16.22 -1.88 -3.18
CA VAL A 225 -16.92 -0.99 -2.24
C VAL A 225 -18.03 -0.27 -3.00
N VAL A 226 -19.24 -0.26 -2.46
CA VAL A 226 -20.37 0.51 -2.97
C VAL A 226 -20.54 1.76 -2.12
N HIS A 227 -20.52 2.92 -2.78
CA HIS A 227 -20.65 4.23 -2.12
C HIS A 227 -22.13 4.70 -2.06
N GLY A 228 -23.00 4.08 -2.87
CA GLY A 228 -24.41 4.44 -3.05
C GLY A 228 -24.63 5.15 -4.38
N GLU A 229 -25.83 5.75 -4.55
CA GLU A 229 -26.19 6.44 -5.77
C GLU A 229 -25.31 7.67 -6.00
N ALA A 230 -24.73 7.80 -7.20
CA ALA A 230 -23.86 8.90 -7.58
C ALA A 230 -24.64 10.23 -7.61
N ASP A 231 -24.00 11.31 -7.16
CA ASP A 231 -24.60 12.66 -7.18
C ASP A 231 -24.91 13.15 -8.61
N GLU A 232 -24.09 12.71 -9.59
CA GLU A 232 -24.28 13.01 -11.01
C GLU A 232 -24.16 11.75 -11.85
N MET A 233 -25.19 11.46 -12.66
CA MET A 233 -25.17 10.35 -13.61
C MET A 233 -24.20 10.67 -14.75
N ILE A 234 -23.24 9.82 -14.98
CA ILE A 234 -22.37 9.88 -16.16
C ILE A 234 -23.17 9.37 -17.36
N ASN A 235 -23.34 10.21 -18.39
CA ASN A 235 -23.95 9.77 -19.62
C ASN A 235 -22.99 8.86 -20.40
N PRO A 236 -23.37 7.60 -20.71
CA PRO A 236 -22.52 6.74 -21.50
C PRO A 236 -22.12 7.42 -22.82
N SER A 237 -20.82 7.54 -23.04
CA SER A 237 -20.33 8.07 -24.31
C SER A 237 -20.59 7.08 -25.40
N LEU A 238 -21.27 7.50 -26.48
CA LEU A 238 -21.34 6.69 -27.68
C LEU A 238 -19.91 6.52 -28.20
N ILE A 239 -19.41 5.31 -28.15
CA ILE A 239 -18.19 4.93 -28.85
C ILE A 239 -18.52 5.02 -30.35
N ALA A 240 -17.90 5.97 -31.02
CA ALA A 240 -18.08 6.20 -32.45
C ALA A 240 -17.18 5.27 -33.26
#